data_947567974d04ae04ea9c1b839798c48e
#
_entry.id   947567974d04ae04ea9c1b839798c48e
#
_cell.length_a   1.000
_cell.length_b   1.000
_cell.length_c   1.000
_cell.angle_alpha   90.00
_cell.angle_beta   90.00
_cell.angle_gamma   90.00
#
_symmetry.space_group_name_H-M   'P 1'
#
loop_
_entity.id
_entity.type
_entity.pdbx_description
1 polymer ?
#
loop_
_entity_poly.entity_id
_entity_poly.type
_entity_poly.pdbx_seq_one_letter_code
_entity_poly.pdbx_strand_id
1 'polypeptide(L)'
;MSKELLHSIINREIVNEFGRKVGQVVDLVIDKKSGRILALVAKISKSEELLNKLTKDERGNIYIPMSVISITKNEFQIDEKKIRLIILKRKTTQKQES
;
A
#
# COMPACT_ATOMS: atom_id res chain seq x y z
N MET A 1 -11.08 11.94 -11.81
CA MET A 1 -10.97 10.47 -11.99
C MET A 1 -12.35 9.91 -12.30
N SER A 2 -12.48 9.13 -13.35
CA SER A 2 -13.76 8.58 -13.74
C SER A 2 -14.17 7.43 -12.81
N LYS A 3 -15.48 7.13 -12.76
CA LYS A 3 -16.00 5.97 -12.01
C LYS A 3 -15.39 4.67 -12.51
N GLU A 4 -15.14 4.57 -13.80
CA GLU A 4 -14.52 3.39 -14.41
C GLU A 4 -13.12 3.14 -13.86
N LEU A 5 -12.34 4.19 -13.65
CA LEU A 5 -11.00 4.09 -13.10
C LEU A 5 -11.02 3.57 -11.66
N LEU A 6 -11.93 4.09 -10.84
CA LEU A 6 -12.10 3.63 -9.46
C LEU A 6 -12.48 2.16 -9.40
N HIS A 7 -13.41 1.72 -10.24
CA HIS A 7 -13.80 0.31 -10.33
C HIS A 7 -12.64 -0.59 -10.73
N SER A 8 -11.76 -0.09 -11.62
CA SER A 8 -10.61 -0.87 -12.07
C SER A 8 -9.54 -1.00 -10.98
N ILE A 9 -9.50 -0.11 -10.01
CA ILE A 9 -8.52 -0.13 -8.92
C ILE A 9 -8.98 -1.04 -7.77
N ILE A 10 -10.24 -0.91 -7.35
CA ILE A 10 -10.78 -1.74 -6.26
C ILE A 10 -10.80 -3.20 -6.71
N ASN A 11 -10.40 -4.08 -5.82
CA ASN A 11 -10.26 -5.52 -6.02
C ASN A 11 -9.08 -5.93 -6.90
N ARG A 12 -8.27 -4.98 -7.37
CA ARG A 12 -7.08 -5.31 -8.14
C ARG A 12 -6.05 -6.00 -7.24
N GLU A 13 -5.35 -6.97 -7.81
CA GLU A 13 -4.34 -7.71 -7.08
C GLU A 13 -3.09 -6.88 -6.81
N ILE A 14 -2.47 -7.13 -5.66
CA ILE A 14 -1.18 -6.57 -5.29
C ILE A 14 -0.17 -7.71 -5.28
N VAL A 15 0.94 -7.51 -5.98
CA VAL A 15 2.00 -8.51 -6.11
C VAL A 15 3.32 -7.95 -5.58
N ASN A 16 4.24 -8.85 -5.22
CA ASN A 16 5.61 -8.46 -4.90
C ASN A 16 6.45 -8.36 -6.18
N GLU A 17 7.74 -8.06 -6.02
CA GLU A 17 8.66 -7.90 -7.15
C GLU A 17 8.85 -9.19 -7.97
N PHE A 18 8.51 -10.33 -7.39
CA PHE A 18 8.62 -11.63 -8.05
C PHE A 18 7.31 -12.08 -8.69
N GLY A 19 6.29 -11.21 -8.67
CA GLY A 19 4.98 -11.52 -9.24
C GLY A 19 4.07 -12.34 -8.35
N ARG A 20 4.47 -12.60 -7.10
CA ARG A 20 3.63 -13.34 -6.16
C ARG A 20 2.55 -12.45 -5.58
N LYS A 21 1.30 -12.92 -5.58
CA LYS A 21 0.18 -12.21 -4.99
C LYS A 21 0.35 -12.10 -3.47
N VAL A 22 0.29 -10.87 -2.96
CA VAL A 22 0.40 -10.61 -1.53
C VAL A 22 -0.90 -10.06 -0.94
N GLY A 23 -1.80 -9.58 -1.77
CA GLY A 23 -3.07 -9.03 -1.30
C GLY A 23 -3.92 -8.45 -2.41
N GLN A 24 -4.89 -7.64 -2.00
CA GLN A 24 -5.90 -7.08 -2.88
C GLN A 24 -6.34 -5.71 -2.38
N VAL A 25 -6.53 -4.77 -3.29
CA VAL A 25 -6.99 -3.42 -2.95
C VAL A 25 -8.46 -3.46 -2.52
N VAL A 26 -8.77 -2.85 -1.37
CA VAL A 26 -10.15 -2.75 -0.89
C VAL A 26 -10.65 -1.30 -0.82
N ASP A 27 -9.74 -0.32 -0.76
CA ASP A 27 -10.12 1.09 -0.70
C ASP A 27 -8.93 1.96 -1.08
N LEU A 28 -9.15 3.28 -1.13
CA LEU A 28 -8.15 4.28 -1.49
C LEU A 28 -8.15 5.41 -0.47
N VAL A 29 -6.98 6.02 -0.28
CA VAL A 29 -6.86 7.28 0.45
C VAL A 29 -6.54 8.37 -0.58
N ILE A 30 -7.41 9.35 -0.69
CA ILE A 30 -7.31 10.41 -1.71
C ILE A 30 -7.17 11.76 -1.03
N ASP A 31 -6.27 12.60 -1.55
CA ASP A 31 -6.16 13.99 -1.14
C ASP A 31 -7.34 14.78 -1.74
N LYS A 32 -8.16 15.37 -0.87
CA LYS A 32 -9.35 16.10 -1.28
C LYS A 32 -9.05 17.31 -2.17
N LYS A 33 -7.91 17.96 -1.95
CA LYS A 33 -7.57 19.18 -2.70
C LYS A 33 -7.06 18.88 -4.10
N SER A 34 -6.16 17.91 -4.24
CA SER A 34 -5.52 17.60 -5.52
C SER A 34 -6.20 16.48 -6.29
N GLY A 35 -7.02 15.66 -5.61
CA GLY A 35 -7.58 14.46 -6.20
C GLY A 35 -6.59 13.30 -6.35
N ARG A 36 -5.37 13.45 -5.82
CA ARG A 36 -4.32 12.44 -5.96
C ARG A 36 -4.54 11.30 -4.98
N ILE A 37 -4.22 10.09 -5.43
CA ILE A 37 -4.23 8.91 -4.57
C ILE A 37 -2.96 8.93 -3.74
N LEU A 38 -3.12 8.97 -2.40
CA LEU A 38 -2.01 8.98 -1.46
C LEU A 38 -1.57 7.59 -1.05
N ALA A 39 -2.53 6.68 -0.92
CA ALA A 39 -2.27 5.31 -0.48
C ALA A 39 -3.35 4.37 -0.97
N LEU A 40 -3.01 3.08 -1.06
CA LEU A 40 -3.99 2.03 -1.24
C LEU A 40 -4.29 1.41 0.13
N VAL A 41 -5.55 1.08 0.36
CA VAL A 41 -5.96 0.29 1.52
C VAL A 41 -6.13 -1.14 1.03
N ALA A 42 -5.40 -2.07 1.60
CA ALA A 42 -5.32 -3.41 1.06
C ALA A 42 -5.53 -4.49 2.11
N LYS A 43 -6.21 -5.53 1.69
CA LYS A 43 -6.29 -6.76 2.46
C LYS A 43 -5.05 -7.57 2.12
N ILE A 44 -4.18 -7.75 3.09
CA ILE A 44 -2.88 -8.39 2.90
C ILE A 44 -2.84 -9.72 3.63
N SER A 45 -2.23 -10.72 3.01
CA SER A 45 -2.02 -12.03 3.64
C SER A 45 -1.25 -11.88 4.95
N LYS A 46 -1.67 -12.60 5.99
CA LYS A 46 -1.00 -12.59 7.30
C LYS A 46 0.42 -13.12 7.24
N SER A 47 0.76 -13.90 6.23
CA SER A 47 2.11 -14.41 6.02
C SER A 47 3.10 -13.35 5.53
N GLU A 48 2.61 -12.19 5.08
CA GLU A 48 3.46 -11.09 4.59
C GLU A 48 3.91 -10.20 5.76
N GLU A 49 4.95 -10.63 6.46
CA GLU A 49 5.43 -9.96 7.67
C GLU A 49 5.82 -8.50 7.45
N LEU A 50 6.49 -8.20 6.35
CA LEU A 50 6.95 -6.84 6.07
C LEU A 50 5.78 -5.88 5.90
N LEU A 51 4.80 -6.26 5.09
CA LEU A 51 3.62 -5.43 4.84
C LEU A 51 2.78 -5.26 6.11
N ASN A 52 2.72 -6.29 6.94
CA ASN A 52 1.97 -6.23 8.19
C ASN A 52 2.57 -5.31 9.24
N LYS A 53 3.77 -4.78 9.01
CA LYS A 53 4.39 -3.76 9.86
C LYS A 53 3.93 -2.34 9.51
N LEU A 54 3.27 -2.16 8.38
CA LEU A 54 2.71 -0.86 8.00
C LEU A 54 1.46 -0.55 8.81
N THR A 55 1.00 0.71 8.72
CA THR A 55 -0.18 1.18 9.44
C THR A 55 -1.42 0.40 9.00
N LYS A 56 -2.25 0.01 9.97
CA LYS A 56 -3.49 -0.73 9.74
C LYS A 56 -4.70 0.12 10.08
N ASP A 57 -5.81 -0.15 9.39
CA ASP A 57 -7.10 0.43 9.75
C ASP A 57 -7.79 -0.43 10.82
N GLU A 58 -9.03 -0.06 11.19
CA GLU A 58 -9.80 -0.77 12.22
C GLU A 58 -10.13 -2.21 11.86
N ARG A 59 -10.17 -2.53 10.56
CA ARG A 59 -10.50 -3.86 10.06
C ARG A 59 -9.25 -4.72 9.83
N GLY A 60 -8.08 -4.18 10.12
CA GLY A 60 -6.81 -4.87 9.89
C GLY A 60 -6.29 -4.75 8.47
N ASN A 61 -6.93 -3.94 7.62
CA ASN A 61 -6.40 -3.63 6.29
C ASN A 61 -5.19 -2.72 6.41
N ILE A 62 -4.31 -2.78 5.43
CA ILE A 62 -3.03 -2.10 5.49
C ILE A 62 -3.01 -0.90 4.55
N TYR A 63 -2.51 0.25 5.05
CA TYR A 63 -2.28 1.44 4.25
C TYR A 63 -0.92 1.32 3.56
N ILE A 64 -0.92 1.24 2.22
CA ILE A 64 0.31 1.15 1.43
C ILE A 64 0.50 2.47 0.69
N PRO A 65 1.54 3.26 1.03
CA PRO A 65 1.78 4.53 0.34
C PRO A 65 2.01 4.33 -1.15
N MET A 66 1.49 5.23 -1.97
CA MET A 66 1.69 5.16 -3.42
C MET A 66 3.16 5.24 -3.82
N SER A 67 4.00 5.84 -2.99
CA SER A 67 5.45 5.96 -3.27
C SER A 67 6.16 4.61 -3.38
N VAL A 68 5.58 3.54 -2.80
CA VAL A 68 6.19 2.20 -2.85
C VAL A 68 5.50 1.29 -3.88
N ILE A 69 4.61 1.84 -4.70
CA ILE A 69 3.81 1.07 -5.65
C ILE A 69 4.17 1.43 -7.08
N SER A 70 4.35 0.42 -7.92
CA SER A 70 4.46 0.55 -9.37
C SER A 70 3.20 -0.02 -10.01
N ILE A 71 2.66 0.70 -10.99
CA ILE A 71 1.44 0.28 -11.68
C ILE A 71 1.83 -0.48 -12.95
N THR A 72 1.38 -1.71 -13.06
CA THR A 72 1.51 -2.52 -14.27
C THR A 72 0.15 -2.63 -14.95
N LYS A 73 0.06 -3.34 -16.09
CA LYS A 73 -1.20 -3.43 -16.86
C LYS A 73 -2.39 -3.89 -16.05
N ASN A 74 -2.23 -4.88 -15.19
CA ASN A 74 -3.35 -5.53 -14.50
C ASN A 74 -3.22 -5.58 -12.99
N GLU A 75 -2.10 -5.11 -12.45
CA GLU A 75 -1.82 -5.29 -11.03
C GLU A 75 -0.96 -4.16 -10.48
N PHE A 76 -0.95 -4.06 -9.16
CA PHE A 76 -0.06 -3.15 -8.45
C PHE A 76 1.11 -3.95 -7.90
N GLN A 77 2.33 -3.47 -8.18
CA GLN A 77 3.54 -4.12 -7.69
C GLN A 77 4.15 -3.30 -6.57
N ILE A 78 4.45 -3.95 -5.45
CA ILE A 78 5.11 -3.29 -4.31
C ILE A 78 6.62 -3.37 -4.44
N ASP A 79 7.31 -2.35 -3.94
CA ASP A 79 8.77 -2.31 -3.82
C ASP A 79 9.13 -2.54 -2.34
N GLU A 80 9.58 -3.74 -2.03
CA GLU A 80 9.91 -4.13 -0.65
C GLU A 80 11.05 -3.32 -0.06
N LYS A 81 12.02 -2.92 -0.87
CA LYS A 81 13.14 -2.07 -0.41
C LYS A 81 12.64 -0.74 0.10
N LYS A 82 11.72 -0.11 -0.65
CA LYS A 82 11.14 1.18 -0.24
C LYS A 82 10.30 1.02 1.03
N ILE A 83 9.58 -0.08 1.17
CA ILE A 83 8.81 -0.38 2.37
C ILE A 83 9.74 -0.51 3.58
N ARG A 84 10.84 -1.24 3.45
CA ARG A 84 11.82 -1.38 4.52
C ARG A 84 12.40 -0.05 4.95
N LEU A 85 12.68 0.84 3.98
CA LEU A 85 13.18 2.18 4.28
C LEU A 85 12.18 3.00 5.07
N ILE A 86 10.90 2.92 4.74
CA ILE A 86 9.83 3.61 5.48
C ILE A 86 9.79 3.12 6.93
N ILE A 87 9.83 1.82 7.13
CA ILE A 87 9.78 1.22 8.46
C ILE A 87 11.01 1.64 9.28
N LEU A 88 12.19 1.61 8.67
CA LEU A 88 13.42 2.04 9.32
C LEU A 88 13.39 3.52 9.73
N LYS A 89 12.90 4.38 8.84
CA LYS A 89 12.79 5.82 9.12
C LYS A 89 11.84 6.08 10.29
N ARG A 90 10.72 5.36 10.37
CA ARG A 90 9.79 5.49 11.49
C ARG A 90 10.45 5.11 12.82
N LYS A 91 11.20 4.03 12.86
CA LYS A 91 11.93 3.59 14.05
C LYS A 91 12.98 4.61 14.48
N THR A 92 13.73 5.15 13.51
CA THR A 92 14.76 6.15 13.77
C THR A 92 14.15 7.43 14.32
N THR A 93 13.04 7.90 13.73
CA THR A 93 12.32 9.08 14.20
C THR A 93 11.81 8.89 15.63
N GLN A 94 11.26 7.73 15.93
CA GLN A 94 10.78 7.42 17.29
C GLN A 94 11.91 7.44 18.31
N LYS A 95 13.08 6.93 17.96
CA LYS A 95 14.26 6.96 18.84
C LYS A 95 14.74 8.39 19.11
N GLN A 96 14.68 9.25 18.10
CA GLN A 96 15.11 10.65 18.24
C GLN A 96 14.16 11.46 19.11
N GLU A 97 12.89 11.13 19.12
CA GLU A 97 11.89 11.81 19.93
C GLU A 97 11.88 11.38 21.39
N SER A 98 12.41 10.22 21.66
CA SER A 98 12.51 9.72 23.03
C SER A 98 13.81 10.15 23.68
#